data_fabadbaf2cb77d100e7e89ad0c88363b
#
_entry.id   fabadbaf2cb77d100e7e89ad0c88363b
#
_cell.length_a   1.000
_cell.length_b   1.000
_cell.length_c   1.000
_cell.angle_alpha   90.00
_cell.angle_beta   90.00
_cell.angle_gamma   90.00
#
_symmetry.space_group_name_H-M   'P 1'
#
loop_
_entity.id
_entity.type
_entity.pdbx_description
1 polymer ?
#
loop_
_entity_poly.entity_id
_entity_poly.type
_entity_poly.pdbx_seq_one_letter_code
_entity_poly.pdbx_strand_id
1 'polypeptide(L)'
;HVSEGTKKVEYKVLRRDEHFFGLGEKAGKMDRRGESYKMWNSDKPCYSVVEDPLYKSIPFFMSNYRYGIFLDNTYKTEFKFGTESRDYYSFEAPNGEMVYYFIFGKDYKEIISQYVGLTGKPIMPPKWALGFAQCRGLLTSEKLSREIAEGYRKRGIPCDIIYQDIGWTEYLQDFEWRKGNYENP
;
A
#
# COMPACT_ATOMS: atom_id res chain seq x y z
N HIS A 1 -16.28 10.51 -20.02
CA HIS A 1 -15.17 11.40 -19.67
C HIS A 1 -15.69 12.84 -19.55
N VAL A 2 -15.35 13.51 -18.46
CA VAL A 2 -15.71 14.91 -18.20
C VAL A 2 -14.45 15.66 -17.79
N SER A 3 -14.27 16.88 -18.30
CA SER A 3 -13.19 17.79 -17.89
C SER A 3 -13.80 19.10 -17.40
N GLU A 4 -13.33 19.57 -16.25
CA GLU A 4 -13.68 20.85 -15.67
C GLU A 4 -12.38 21.54 -15.24
N GLY A 5 -11.97 22.54 -16.00
CA GLY A 5 -10.65 23.12 -15.87
C GLY A 5 -9.54 22.06 -16.09
N THR A 6 -8.67 21.88 -15.11
CA THR A 6 -7.62 20.85 -15.13
C THR A 6 -8.08 19.50 -14.62
N LYS A 7 -9.19 19.45 -13.88
CA LYS A 7 -9.76 18.21 -13.33
C LYS A 7 -10.35 17.35 -14.43
N LYS A 8 -10.05 16.06 -14.39
CA LYS A 8 -10.56 15.04 -15.30
C LYS A 8 -11.23 13.93 -14.52
N VAL A 9 -12.39 13.49 -14.98
CA VAL A 9 -13.17 12.42 -14.37
C VAL A 9 -13.55 11.41 -15.42
N GLU A 10 -13.35 10.14 -15.12
CA GLU A 10 -13.79 9.02 -15.93
C GLU A 10 -14.92 8.29 -15.21
N TYR A 11 -16.04 8.08 -15.89
CA TYR A 11 -17.21 7.36 -15.39
C TYR A 11 -17.36 6.04 -16.11
N LYS A 12 -17.65 4.99 -15.35
CA LYS A 12 -17.92 3.65 -15.86
C LYS A 12 -19.23 3.12 -15.28
N VAL A 13 -20.00 2.43 -16.10
CA VAL A 13 -21.23 1.77 -15.64
C VAL A 13 -20.92 0.80 -14.50
N LEU A 14 -21.66 0.90 -13.41
CA LEU A 14 -21.58 0.00 -12.27
C LEU A 14 -22.71 -1.04 -12.39
N ARG A 15 -22.35 -2.30 -12.54
CA ARG A 15 -23.31 -3.40 -12.59
C ARG A 15 -23.83 -3.73 -11.19
N ARG A 16 -25.03 -4.28 -11.13
CA ARG A 16 -25.73 -4.53 -9.86
C ARG A 16 -24.94 -5.43 -8.89
N ASP A 17 -24.23 -6.42 -9.40
CA ASP A 17 -23.45 -7.43 -8.68
C ASP A 17 -21.95 -7.27 -8.90
N GLU A 18 -21.49 -6.07 -9.23
CA GLU A 18 -20.08 -5.78 -9.42
C GLU A 18 -19.41 -5.44 -8.10
N HIS A 19 -18.26 -6.09 -7.85
CA HIS A 19 -17.43 -5.95 -6.68
C HIS A 19 -16.01 -5.58 -7.09
N PHE A 20 -15.32 -4.80 -6.26
CA PHE A 20 -14.00 -4.27 -6.56
C PHE A 20 -12.99 -4.63 -5.47
N PHE A 21 -11.77 -4.96 -5.88
CA PHE A 21 -10.68 -5.39 -5.01
C PHE A 21 -9.39 -4.69 -5.40
N GLY A 22 -8.58 -4.27 -4.45
CA GLY A 22 -7.30 -3.63 -4.74
C GLY A 22 -7.10 -2.30 -4.03
N LEU A 23 -6.44 -1.35 -4.73
CA LEU A 23 -5.99 -0.05 -4.24
C LEU A 23 -4.89 -0.13 -3.17
N GLY A 24 -4.22 -1.28 -3.05
CA GLY A 24 -3.12 -1.49 -2.11
C GLY A 24 -3.57 -1.57 -0.65
N GLU A 25 -2.75 -1.05 0.24
CA GLU A 25 -2.95 -1.10 1.69
C GLU A 25 -3.94 -0.03 2.14
N LYS A 26 -5.21 -0.25 1.88
CA LYS A 26 -6.32 0.57 2.34
C LYS A 26 -7.03 -0.12 3.50
N ALA A 27 -7.40 0.63 4.53
CA ALA A 27 -8.22 0.13 5.62
C ALA A 27 -9.63 -0.27 5.15
N GLY A 28 -10.39 -0.90 6.02
CA GLY A 28 -11.78 -1.28 5.75
C GLY A 28 -11.96 -2.64 5.11
N LYS A 29 -13.05 -2.80 4.39
CA LYS A 29 -13.44 -4.07 3.77
C LYS A 29 -12.58 -4.41 2.57
N MET A 30 -12.44 -5.70 2.27
CA MET A 30 -11.78 -6.15 1.04
C MET A 30 -12.54 -5.72 -0.21
N ASP A 31 -13.87 -5.83 -0.19
CA ASP A 31 -14.73 -5.29 -1.24
C ASP A 31 -14.84 -3.78 -1.11
N ARG A 32 -14.45 -3.09 -2.15
CA ARG A 32 -14.42 -1.62 -2.22
C ARG A 32 -15.74 -0.99 -2.67
N ARG A 33 -16.74 -1.80 -3.03
CA ARG A 33 -18.05 -1.30 -3.46
C ARG A 33 -18.71 -0.46 -2.35
N GLY A 34 -19.23 0.70 -2.72
CA GLY A 34 -19.86 1.65 -1.81
C GLY A 34 -18.89 2.56 -1.07
N GLU A 35 -17.60 2.50 -1.39
CA GLU A 35 -16.55 3.26 -0.72
C GLU A 35 -15.80 4.17 -1.70
N SER A 36 -15.11 5.17 -1.16
CA SER A 36 -14.21 6.06 -1.92
C SER A 36 -12.81 6.02 -1.32
N TYR A 37 -11.79 6.12 -2.18
CA TYR A 37 -10.38 6.05 -1.76
C TYR A 37 -9.52 7.05 -2.50
N LYS A 38 -8.65 7.74 -1.75
CA LYS A 38 -7.69 8.71 -2.26
C LYS A 38 -6.31 8.09 -2.40
N MET A 39 -5.66 8.36 -3.52
CA MET A 39 -4.27 8.01 -3.75
C MET A 39 -3.38 9.20 -3.35
N TRP A 40 -2.99 9.21 -2.10
CA TRP A 40 -2.12 10.23 -1.51
C TRP A 40 -1.44 9.66 -0.28
N ASN A 41 -0.11 9.53 -0.31
CA ASN A 41 0.62 8.97 0.81
C ASN A 41 0.56 9.91 2.00
N SER A 42 0.04 9.42 3.12
CA SER A 42 -0.17 10.19 4.34
C SER A 42 0.26 9.40 5.55
N ASP A 43 1.05 10.03 6.41
CA ASP A 43 1.42 9.46 7.71
C ASP A 43 0.23 9.59 8.66
N LYS A 44 -0.34 8.45 9.04
CA LYS A 44 -1.53 8.33 9.88
C LYS A 44 -1.30 7.29 10.98
N PRO A 45 -0.53 7.62 12.02
CA PRO A 45 -0.32 6.69 13.12
C PRO A 45 -1.64 6.36 13.82
N CYS A 46 -1.79 5.11 14.24
CA CYS A 46 -2.99 4.63 14.96
C CYS A 46 -4.30 4.82 14.17
N TYR A 47 -4.27 4.65 12.85
CA TYR A 47 -5.43 4.84 11.99
C TYR A 47 -6.57 3.85 12.30
N SER A 48 -7.79 4.30 12.08
CA SER A 48 -9.01 3.49 12.18
C SER A 48 -9.32 2.75 10.88
N VAL A 49 -10.29 1.83 10.94
CA VAL A 49 -10.75 1.07 9.74
C VAL A 49 -11.44 1.93 8.67
N VAL A 50 -11.74 3.18 8.97
CA VAL A 50 -12.38 4.13 8.04
C VAL A 50 -11.44 5.23 7.58
N GLU A 51 -10.18 5.20 8.02
CA GLU A 51 -9.21 6.24 7.68
C GLU A 51 -8.71 6.12 6.25
N ASP A 52 -8.74 7.21 5.51
CA ASP A 52 -8.17 7.37 4.16
C ASP A 52 -7.83 8.87 3.93
N PRO A 53 -6.72 9.20 3.32
CA PRO A 53 -5.68 8.32 2.76
C PRO A 53 -4.70 7.78 3.82
N LEU A 54 -3.96 6.73 3.45
CA LEU A 54 -2.92 6.08 4.27
C LEU A 54 -1.54 6.12 3.60
N TYR A 55 -0.62 5.30 4.09
CA TYR A 55 0.82 5.30 3.74
C TYR A 55 1.12 4.96 2.29
N LYS A 56 0.29 4.15 1.62
CA LYS A 56 0.55 3.68 0.24
C LYS A 56 -0.58 4.02 -0.71
N SER A 57 -0.18 4.33 -1.94
CA SER A 57 -1.07 4.64 -3.05
C SER A 57 -0.76 3.70 -4.21
N ILE A 58 -1.67 2.78 -4.49
CA ILE A 58 -1.58 1.85 -5.62
C ILE A 58 -2.86 2.02 -6.43
N PRO A 59 -2.85 2.85 -7.48
CA PRO A 59 -4.04 3.21 -8.25
C PRO A 59 -4.46 2.09 -9.20
N PHE A 60 -4.56 0.87 -8.68
CA PHE A 60 -4.94 -0.34 -9.40
C PHE A 60 -6.00 -1.10 -8.63
N PHE A 61 -7.09 -1.45 -9.31
CA PHE A 61 -8.13 -2.32 -8.79
C PHE A 61 -8.55 -3.36 -9.80
N MET A 62 -9.20 -4.41 -9.33
CA MET A 62 -9.80 -5.48 -10.15
C MET A 62 -11.29 -5.59 -9.85
N SER A 63 -12.06 -5.96 -10.87
CA SER A 63 -13.49 -6.28 -10.76
C SER A 63 -13.70 -7.80 -10.82
N ASN A 64 -14.76 -8.29 -10.14
CA ASN A 64 -15.24 -9.68 -10.30
C ASN A 64 -15.68 -9.99 -11.75
N TYR A 65 -15.80 -8.99 -12.59
CA TYR A 65 -16.03 -9.12 -14.04
C TYR A 65 -14.75 -9.37 -14.85
N ARG A 66 -13.67 -9.79 -14.18
CA ARG A 66 -12.39 -10.21 -14.79
C ARG A 66 -11.67 -9.13 -15.56
N TYR A 67 -11.73 -7.91 -15.08
CA TYR A 67 -10.87 -6.83 -15.57
C TYR A 67 -10.22 -6.09 -14.40
N GLY A 68 -9.15 -5.39 -14.70
CA GLY A 68 -8.53 -4.42 -13.81
C GLY A 68 -8.38 -3.08 -14.49
N ILE A 69 -8.30 -2.03 -13.69
CA ILE A 69 -7.94 -0.69 -14.17
C ILE A 69 -6.74 -0.20 -13.36
N PHE A 70 -5.71 0.20 -14.08
CA PHE A 70 -4.55 0.90 -13.54
C PHE A 70 -4.58 2.35 -14.04
N LEU A 71 -4.73 3.31 -13.14
CA LEU A 71 -4.67 4.73 -13.46
C LEU A 71 -3.23 5.23 -13.35
N ASP A 72 -2.64 5.57 -14.48
CA ASP A 72 -1.27 6.09 -14.56
C ASP A 72 -1.27 7.61 -14.42
N ASN A 73 -1.45 8.08 -13.18
CA ASN A 73 -1.43 9.47 -12.83
C ASN A 73 -0.90 9.64 -11.41
N THR A 74 0.09 10.50 -11.21
CA THR A 74 0.80 10.70 -9.92
C THR A 74 0.24 11.85 -9.07
N TYR A 75 -0.79 12.55 -9.53
CA TYR A 75 -1.50 13.53 -8.72
C TYR A 75 -2.36 12.84 -7.66
N LYS A 76 -2.91 13.61 -6.75
CA LYS A 76 -3.87 13.13 -5.75
C LYS A 76 -5.17 12.69 -6.42
N THR A 77 -5.21 11.45 -6.85
CA THR A 77 -6.37 10.86 -7.52
C THR A 77 -7.37 10.28 -6.53
N GLU A 78 -8.61 10.11 -6.95
CA GLU A 78 -9.66 9.52 -6.14
C GLU A 78 -10.46 8.49 -6.95
N PHE A 79 -10.79 7.38 -6.29
CA PHE A 79 -11.66 6.31 -6.82
C PHE A 79 -12.94 6.27 -6.01
N LYS A 80 -14.10 6.21 -6.68
CA LYS A 80 -15.44 6.22 -6.07
C LYS A 80 -16.25 5.06 -6.61
N PHE A 81 -16.46 4.04 -5.81
CA PHE A 81 -17.12 2.80 -6.23
C PHE A 81 -18.61 2.80 -5.91
N GLY A 82 -19.38 3.69 -6.58
CA GLY A 82 -20.82 3.79 -6.38
C GLY A 82 -21.23 4.63 -5.17
N THR A 83 -20.38 5.50 -4.68
CA THR A 83 -20.69 6.44 -3.58
C THR A 83 -21.52 7.63 -4.02
N GLU A 84 -21.39 8.05 -5.27
CA GLU A 84 -22.15 9.17 -5.86
C GLU A 84 -23.44 8.69 -6.53
N SER A 85 -23.43 7.50 -7.13
CA SER A 85 -24.57 6.87 -7.78
C SER A 85 -24.44 5.35 -7.73
N ARG A 86 -25.55 4.64 -7.73
CA ARG A 86 -25.58 3.17 -7.86
C ARG A 86 -25.37 2.67 -9.30
N ASP A 87 -25.39 3.58 -10.27
CA ASP A 87 -25.33 3.26 -11.69
C ASP A 87 -23.95 3.39 -12.29
N TYR A 88 -23.02 4.05 -11.58
CA TYR A 88 -21.65 4.20 -12.04
C TYR A 88 -20.63 4.19 -10.89
N TYR A 89 -19.41 3.83 -11.24
CA TYR A 89 -18.22 4.14 -10.47
C TYR A 89 -17.36 5.14 -11.25
N SER A 90 -16.50 5.87 -10.56
CA SER A 90 -15.66 6.89 -11.18
C SER A 90 -14.25 6.88 -10.60
N PHE A 91 -13.32 7.41 -11.38
CA PHE A 91 -12.01 7.80 -10.88
C PHE A 91 -11.62 9.14 -11.47
N GLU A 92 -10.92 9.93 -10.68
CA GLU A 92 -10.65 11.32 -11.02
C GLU A 92 -9.19 11.71 -10.71
N ALA A 93 -8.69 12.66 -11.51
CA ALA A 93 -7.40 13.31 -11.31
C ALA A 93 -7.60 14.82 -11.33
N PRO A 94 -7.03 15.58 -10.35
CA PRO A 94 -7.18 17.03 -10.31
C PRO A 94 -6.36 17.72 -11.40
N ASN A 95 -5.35 17.04 -11.95
CA ASN A 95 -4.47 17.55 -13.00
C ASN A 95 -3.75 16.38 -13.71
N GLY A 96 -2.97 16.72 -14.72
CA GLY A 96 -2.25 15.76 -15.54
C GLY A 96 -3.13 15.10 -16.61
N GLU A 97 -2.59 14.08 -17.25
CA GLU A 97 -3.33 13.31 -18.27
C GLU A 97 -4.19 12.21 -17.62
N MET A 98 -5.34 11.91 -18.21
CA MET A 98 -6.17 10.78 -17.81
C MET A 98 -5.72 9.54 -18.59
N VAL A 99 -4.54 9.04 -18.25
CA VAL A 99 -4.01 7.80 -18.81
C VAL A 99 -4.39 6.65 -17.88
N TYR A 100 -5.06 5.65 -18.40
CA TYR A 100 -5.32 4.42 -17.65
C TYR A 100 -5.26 3.20 -18.56
N TYR A 101 -4.90 2.08 -17.97
CA TYR A 101 -4.82 0.78 -18.63
C TYR A 101 -6.02 -0.07 -18.22
N PHE A 102 -6.79 -0.52 -19.22
CA PHE A 102 -7.82 -1.52 -19.02
C PHE A 102 -7.21 -2.90 -19.27
N ILE A 103 -7.18 -3.73 -18.23
CA ILE A 103 -6.52 -5.03 -18.25
C ILE A 103 -7.58 -6.11 -18.13
N PHE A 104 -7.77 -6.90 -19.16
CA PHE A 104 -8.68 -8.04 -19.15
C PHE A 104 -7.91 -9.34 -19.00
N GLY A 105 -8.44 -10.29 -18.22
CA GLY A 105 -7.83 -11.59 -18.04
C GLY A 105 -8.88 -12.68 -17.75
N LYS A 106 -8.52 -13.95 -18.01
CA LYS A 106 -9.39 -15.08 -17.70
C LYS A 106 -9.64 -15.28 -16.20
N ASP A 107 -8.70 -14.80 -15.36
CA ASP A 107 -8.75 -14.81 -13.91
C ASP A 107 -7.92 -13.68 -13.31
N TYR A 108 -7.99 -13.51 -11.98
CA TYR A 108 -7.24 -12.48 -11.28
C TYR A 108 -5.71 -12.63 -11.39
N LYS A 109 -5.20 -13.86 -11.51
CA LYS A 109 -3.75 -14.11 -11.63
C LYS A 109 -3.23 -13.56 -12.94
N GLU A 110 -3.97 -13.76 -14.03
CA GLU A 110 -3.61 -13.21 -15.33
C GLU A 110 -3.68 -11.69 -15.35
N ILE A 111 -4.71 -11.09 -14.76
CA ILE A 111 -4.82 -9.63 -14.62
C ILE A 111 -3.63 -9.06 -13.84
N ILE A 112 -3.28 -9.67 -12.69
CA ILE A 112 -2.12 -9.26 -11.90
C ILE A 112 -0.83 -9.46 -12.67
N SER A 113 -0.67 -10.56 -13.42
CA SER A 113 0.51 -10.80 -14.24
C SER A 113 0.71 -9.73 -15.31
N GLN A 114 -0.37 -9.30 -15.97
CA GLN A 114 -0.32 -8.22 -16.95
C GLN A 114 0.01 -6.87 -16.27
N TYR A 115 -0.62 -6.55 -15.13
CA TYR A 115 -0.31 -5.37 -14.35
C TYR A 115 1.17 -5.34 -13.93
N VAL A 116 1.69 -6.45 -13.42
CA VAL A 116 3.11 -6.60 -13.04
C VAL A 116 4.04 -6.50 -14.27
N GLY A 117 3.57 -6.91 -15.44
CA GLY A 117 4.28 -6.69 -16.70
C GLY A 117 4.47 -5.21 -17.05
N LEU A 118 3.50 -4.36 -16.68
CA LEU A 118 3.59 -2.90 -16.86
C LEU A 118 4.45 -2.22 -15.79
N THR A 119 4.32 -2.65 -14.53
CA THR A 119 4.90 -1.94 -13.37
C THR A 119 6.20 -2.53 -12.85
N GLY A 120 6.58 -3.69 -13.32
CA GLY A 120 7.76 -4.43 -12.87
C GLY A 120 7.44 -5.51 -11.85
N LYS A 121 8.29 -6.53 -11.81
CA LYS A 121 8.18 -7.64 -10.86
C LYS A 121 8.82 -7.27 -9.52
N PRO A 122 8.22 -7.67 -8.40
CA PRO A 122 8.88 -7.56 -7.10
C PRO A 122 10.11 -8.46 -7.04
N ILE A 123 11.10 -8.04 -6.27
CA ILE A 123 12.28 -8.87 -5.98
C ILE A 123 11.83 -10.07 -5.14
N MET A 124 12.29 -11.27 -5.51
CA MET A 124 12.05 -12.46 -4.70
C MET A 124 12.85 -12.33 -3.39
N PRO A 125 12.20 -12.24 -2.21
CA PRO A 125 12.92 -12.13 -0.96
C PRO A 125 13.65 -13.44 -0.62
N PRO A 126 14.77 -13.39 0.10
CA PRO A 126 15.41 -14.58 0.64
C PRO A 126 14.49 -15.24 1.68
N LYS A 127 14.64 -16.56 1.87
CA LYS A 127 13.77 -17.35 2.76
C LYS A 127 13.67 -16.78 4.18
N TRP A 128 14.76 -16.30 4.75
CA TRP A 128 14.78 -15.72 6.09
C TRP A 128 13.92 -14.46 6.22
N ALA A 129 13.76 -13.68 5.13
CA ALA A 129 12.91 -12.49 5.13
C ALA A 129 11.40 -12.80 5.25
N LEU A 130 11.01 -14.06 5.11
CA LEU A 130 9.65 -14.57 5.34
C LEU A 130 9.48 -15.15 6.77
N GLY A 131 10.52 -15.11 7.57
CA GLY A 131 10.52 -15.59 8.96
C GLY A 131 10.01 -14.55 9.94
N PHE A 132 10.08 -14.90 11.23
CA PHE A 132 9.62 -14.01 12.29
C PHE A 132 10.55 -12.80 12.44
N ALA A 133 9.93 -11.62 12.45
CA ALA A 133 10.61 -10.33 12.65
C ALA A 133 10.16 -9.68 13.96
N GLN A 134 11.11 -9.39 14.83
CA GLN A 134 10.88 -8.65 16.07
C GLN A 134 11.14 -7.17 15.86
N CYS A 135 10.14 -6.35 16.16
CA CYS A 135 10.29 -4.90 16.30
C CYS A 135 9.91 -4.46 17.71
N ARG A 136 10.56 -3.44 18.21
CA ARG A 136 10.21 -2.77 19.47
C ARG A 136 10.39 -1.27 19.29
N GLY A 137 9.29 -0.52 19.29
CA GLY A 137 9.27 0.90 19.05
C GLY A 137 10.23 1.70 19.93
N LEU A 138 10.87 2.70 19.40
CA LEU A 138 11.75 3.73 20.00
C LEU A 138 12.92 3.26 20.89
N LEU A 139 12.75 2.18 21.65
CA LEU A 139 13.75 1.69 22.60
C LEU A 139 14.74 0.75 21.90
N THR A 140 15.71 1.32 21.24
CA THR A 140 16.74 0.59 20.51
C THR A 140 18.13 0.98 20.96
N SER A 141 18.99 -0.02 21.06
CA SER A 141 20.44 0.12 21.20
C SER A 141 21.09 -1.16 20.72
N GLU A 142 22.36 -1.12 20.37
CA GLU A 142 23.11 -2.31 20.00
C GLU A 142 23.02 -3.39 21.10
N LYS A 143 23.25 -3.00 22.36
CA LYS A 143 23.14 -3.90 23.51
C LYS A 143 21.77 -4.56 23.61
N LEU A 144 20.69 -3.79 23.55
CA LEU A 144 19.34 -4.33 23.66
C LEU A 144 19.00 -5.26 22.49
N SER A 145 19.43 -4.92 21.29
CA SER A 145 19.22 -5.76 20.11
C SER A 145 19.90 -7.12 20.23
N ARG A 146 21.14 -7.14 20.74
CA ARG A 146 21.88 -8.38 21.02
C ARG A 146 21.21 -9.20 22.12
N GLU A 147 20.79 -8.58 23.22
CA GLU A 147 20.07 -9.25 24.31
C GLU A 147 18.77 -9.89 23.84
N ILE A 148 18.01 -9.21 22.98
CA ILE A 148 16.78 -9.75 22.39
C ILE A 148 17.11 -10.96 21.50
N ALA A 149 18.08 -10.85 20.60
CA ALA A 149 18.48 -11.93 19.70
C ALA A 149 18.93 -13.17 20.49
N GLU A 150 19.80 -12.98 21.47
CA GLU A 150 20.25 -14.05 22.35
C GLU A 150 19.12 -14.66 23.18
N GLY A 151 18.17 -13.82 23.62
CA GLY A 151 16.99 -14.24 24.36
C GLY A 151 16.13 -15.21 23.57
N TYR A 152 15.91 -14.94 22.28
CA TYR A 152 15.21 -15.85 21.36
C TYR A 152 15.99 -17.17 21.21
N ARG A 153 17.31 -17.10 20.98
CA ARG A 153 18.16 -18.30 20.81
C ARG A 153 18.18 -19.18 22.08
N LYS A 154 18.36 -18.60 23.27
CA LYS A 154 18.33 -19.33 24.55
C LYS A 154 17.03 -20.06 24.80
N ARG A 155 15.90 -19.55 24.29
CA ARG A 155 14.58 -20.16 24.49
C ARG A 155 14.15 -21.09 23.36
N GLY A 156 15.00 -21.26 22.34
CA GLY A 156 14.67 -22.06 21.15
C GLY A 156 13.53 -21.48 20.34
N ILE A 157 13.27 -20.18 20.45
CA ILE A 157 12.21 -19.49 19.67
C ILE A 157 12.84 -18.96 18.38
N PRO A 158 12.30 -19.33 17.21
CA PRO A 158 12.78 -18.81 15.94
C PRO A 158 12.62 -17.29 15.85
N CYS A 159 13.65 -16.61 15.37
CA CYS A 159 13.62 -15.19 15.06
C CYS A 159 14.69 -14.93 13.99
N ASP A 160 14.28 -14.41 12.85
CA ASP A 160 15.15 -14.22 11.70
C ASP A 160 15.57 -12.77 11.52
N ILE A 161 14.75 -11.83 12.00
CA ILE A 161 14.95 -10.40 11.80
C ILE A 161 14.73 -9.65 13.11
N ILE A 162 15.58 -8.66 13.37
CA ILE A 162 15.34 -7.64 14.39
C ILE A 162 15.30 -6.28 13.70
N TYR A 163 14.16 -5.61 13.75
CA TYR A 163 14.03 -4.25 13.26
C TYR A 163 14.48 -3.24 14.31
N GLN A 164 15.34 -2.34 13.88
CA GLN A 164 15.62 -1.12 14.61
C GLN A 164 14.56 -0.07 14.22
N ASP A 165 13.75 0.34 15.19
CA ASP A 165 12.80 1.41 15.00
C ASP A 165 13.51 2.78 14.98
N ILE A 166 12.82 3.86 14.65
CA ILE A 166 13.37 5.22 14.49
C ILE A 166 14.28 5.69 15.61
N GLY A 167 14.26 5.06 16.78
CA GLY A 167 15.17 5.31 17.90
C GLY A 167 16.65 5.01 17.62
N TRP A 168 16.98 4.33 16.50
CA TRP A 168 18.38 4.10 16.09
C TRP A 168 19.03 5.37 15.51
N THR A 169 18.22 6.34 15.04
CA THR A 169 18.72 7.55 14.40
C THR A 169 19.04 8.66 15.43
N GLU A 170 20.03 9.47 15.11
CA GLU A 170 20.29 10.69 15.84
C GLU A 170 19.32 11.80 15.37
N TYR A 171 18.58 12.39 16.30
CA TYR A 171 17.58 13.48 16.00
C TYR A 171 16.58 13.16 14.87
N LEU A 172 16.23 11.87 14.68
CA LEU A 172 15.38 11.39 13.58
C LEU A 172 15.96 11.68 12.17
N GLN A 173 17.27 11.80 12.07
CA GLN A 173 17.97 11.94 10.79
C GLN A 173 18.35 10.56 10.25
N ASP A 174 17.89 10.25 9.05
CA ASP A 174 18.23 8.99 8.40
C ASP A 174 19.74 8.92 8.12
N PHE A 175 20.26 7.69 8.19
CA PHE A 175 21.68 7.33 7.96
C PHE A 175 22.68 7.85 9.00
N GLU A 176 22.22 8.39 10.11
CA GLU A 176 23.06 8.72 11.26
C GLU A 176 22.70 7.89 12.48
N TRP A 177 23.65 7.08 12.94
CA TRP A 177 23.47 6.27 14.15
C TRP A 177 23.47 7.13 15.40
N ARG A 178 22.55 6.82 16.31
CA ARG A 178 22.45 7.51 17.59
C ARG A 178 23.67 7.25 18.45
N LYS A 179 24.44 8.31 18.71
CA LYS A 179 25.67 8.29 19.48
C LYS A 179 25.42 7.75 20.90
N GLY A 180 26.32 6.91 21.38
CA GLY A 180 26.22 6.26 22.69
C GLY A 180 25.27 5.05 22.73
N ASN A 181 24.42 4.85 21.75
CA ASN A 181 23.57 3.66 21.65
C ASN A 181 24.12 2.62 20.67
N TYR A 182 24.88 3.07 19.70
CA TYR A 182 25.49 2.24 18.66
C TYR A 182 26.96 2.66 18.50
N GLU A 183 27.86 1.84 19.00
CA GLU A 183 29.32 2.10 18.97
C GLU A 183 29.98 1.47 17.73
N ASN A 184 29.48 0.28 17.32
CA ASN A 184 29.97 -0.47 16.17
C ASN A 184 28.77 -1.02 15.35
N PRO A 185 28.00 -0.14 14.72
CA PRO A 185 26.78 -0.51 13.98
C PRO A 185 27.05 -1.27 12.68
#